data_949270fcb7d84d061804ae99877f420b
#
_entry.id   949270fcb7d84d061804ae99877f420b
#
_cell.length_a   1.000
_cell.length_b   1.000
_cell.length_c   1.000
_cell.angle_alpha   90.00
_cell.angle_beta   90.00
_cell.angle_gamma   90.00
#
_symmetry.space_group_name_H-M   'P 1'
#
loop_
_entity.id
_entity.type
_entity.pdbx_description
1 polymer ?
#
loop_
_entity_poly.entity_id
_entity_poly.type
_entity_poly.pdbx_seq_one_letter_code
_entity_poly.pdbx_strand_id
1 'polypeptide(L)'
;MIVKPARLLLAMTAMVVLPSFAQNVATVNGKPIPAAKVDQVVKQVVAQGKATDSPQLREAIKRDLIGREVLIQEADKQGIGTRPEVKNQIENARQSIIINAMLADYIKKHPVTDAEIKAEYDKFKAQVGDKEYHARHILVGTEDEAKAIISKLKGGAKFEDLAKQSKDPGSAQNGGDLDWASPANFVPEFSKAMTSLNKGQITETPVKTQFGYHVIKLEDTRAAKIPALEEVKPQVAEQLQQRKLAAFREELMKKAKIQ
;
A
#
# COMPACT_ATOMS: atom_id res chain seq x y z
N MET A 1 -61.64 9.89 72.94
CA MET A 1 -61.73 9.43 71.54
C MET A 1 -60.37 9.05 71.08
N ILE A 2 -60.07 7.74 70.99
CA ILE A 2 -58.72 7.20 70.67
C ILE A 2 -58.76 6.78 69.24
N VAL A 3 -57.98 7.45 68.36
CA VAL A 3 -57.89 7.11 66.93
C VAL A 3 -56.69 6.16 66.78
N LYS A 4 -56.97 4.91 66.32
CA LYS A 4 -55.89 3.92 65.97
C LYS A 4 -55.26 4.23 64.60
N PRO A 5 -53.93 4.14 64.46
CA PRO A 5 -53.29 4.27 63.13
C PRO A 5 -53.38 2.98 62.35
N ALA A 6 -53.89 3.09 61.10
CA ALA A 6 -53.87 2.00 60.10
C ALA A 6 -52.50 1.67 59.64
N ARG A 7 -52.05 0.43 59.80
CA ARG A 7 -50.79 -0.10 59.25
C ARG A 7 -50.97 -0.38 57.78
N LEU A 8 -50.31 0.41 56.91
CA LEU A 8 -50.21 0.20 55.50
C LEU A 8 -49.18 -0.90 55.25
N LEU A 9 -49.56 -2.09 54.82
CA LEU A 9 -48.69 -3.15 54.36
C LEU A 9 -48.24 -2.83 52.95
N LEU A 10 -46.97 -2.46 52.81
CA LEU A 10 -46.31 -2.27 51.55
C LEU A 10 -45.87 -3.66 51.04
N ALA A 11 -46.61 -4.22 50.06
CA ALA A 11 -46.23 -5.46 49.38
C ALA A 11 -45.09 -5.16 48.44
N MET A 12 -43.85 -5.51 48.83
CA MET A 12 -42.69 -5.56 47.94
C MET A 12 -42.84 -6.74 46.97
N THR A 13 -43.28 -6.49 45.74
CA THR A 13 -43.15 -7.44 44.64
C THR A 13 -41.67 -7.54 44.24
N ALA A 14 -41.01 -8.57 44.72
CA ALA A 14 -39.68 -8.93 44.24
C ALA A 14 -39.79 -9.36 42.77
N MET A 15 -39.35 -8.50 41.85
CA MET A 15 -39.18 -8.85 40.45
C MET A 15 -37.99 -9.84 40.38
N VAL A 16 -38.32 -11.13 40.30
CA VAL A 16 -37.33 -12.18 39.98
C VAL A 16 -36.91 -11.96 38.54
N VAL A 17 -35.81 -11.31 38.33
CA VAL A 17 -35.12 -11.28 37.02
C VAL A 17 -34.59 -12.72 36.82
N LEU A 18 -35.36 -13.54 36.10
CA LEU A 18 -34.88 -14.83 35.62
C LEU A 18 -33.69 -14.57 34.69
N PRO A 19 -32.51 -15.19 34.94
CA PRO A 19 -31.43 -15.11 33.99
C PRO A 19 -31.92 -15.66 32.65
N SER A 20 -31.88 -14.85 31.61
CA SER A 20 -32.09 -15.28 30.23
C SER A 20 -31.01 -16.34 29.95
N PHE A 21 -31.38 -17.62 30.10
CA PHE A 21 -30.54 -18.72 29.66
C PHE A 21 -30.33 -18.55 28.16
N ALA A 22 -29.14 -18.13 27.76
CA ALA A 22 -28.75 -18.10 26.36
C ALA A 22 -29.04 -19.50 25.79
N GLN A 23 -30.01 -19.56 24.88
CA GLN A 23 -30.52 -20.82 24.35
C GLN A 23 -29.39 -21.56 23.66
N ASN A 24 -28.97 -22.71 24.19
CA ASN A 24 -27.90 -23.52 23.61
C ASN A 24 -28.47 -24.34 22.45
N VAL A 25 -27.77 -24.36 21.31
CA VAL A 25 -28.19 -25.17 20.15
C VAL A 25 -27.69 -26.61 20.28
N ALA A 26 -26.66 -26.84 21.10
CA ALA A 26 -26.11 -28.16 21.40
C ALA A 26 -25.27 -28.13 22.68
N THR A 27 -24.92 -29.32 23.21
CA THR A 27 -23.94 -29.52 24.27
C THR A 27 -23.02 -30.68 23.87
N VAL A 28 -21.70 -30.44 23.92
CA VAL A 28 -20.68 -31.46 23.58
C VAL A 28 -19.87 -31.77 24.82
N ASN A 29 -20.01 -33.02 25.33
CA ASN A 29 -19.35 -33.45 26.55
C ASN A 29 -19.47 -32.46 27.73
N GLY A 30 -20.67 -31.91 27.94
CA GLY A 30 -20.95 -30.95 29.01
C GLY A 30 -20.67 -29.49 28.62
N LYS A 31 -19.99 -29.18 27.51
CA LYS A 31 -19.72 -27.79 27.06
C LYS A 31 -20.82 -27.30 26.12
N PRO A 32 -21.55 -26.22 26.47
CA PRO A 32 -22.63 -25.71 25.67
C PRO A 32 -22.14 -24.95 24.44
N ILE A 33 -22.89 -25.05 23.35
CA ILE A 33 -22.75 -24.23 22.13
C ILE A 33 -23.92 -23.23 22.11
N PRO A 34 -23.70 -21.94 22.41
CA PRO A 34 -24.76 -20.93 22.42
C PRO A 34 -25.33 -20.68 21.02
N ALA A 35 -26.65 -20.43 20.95
CA ALA A 35 -27.34 -20.02 19.71
C ALA A 35 -26.68 -18.76 19.10
N ALA A 36 -26.27 -17.82 19.94
CA ALA A 36 -25.58 -16.59 19.51
C ALA A 36 -24.32 -16.87 18.65
N LYS A 37 -23.64 -17.99 18.85
CA LYS A 37 -22.46 -18.37 18.05
C LYS A 37 -22.87 -18.79 16.63
N VAL A 38 -24.00 -19.48 16.49
CA VAL A 38 -24.59 -19.80 15.17
C VAL A 38 -25.00 -18.49 14.47
N ASP A 39 -25.70 -17.59 15.17
CA ASP A 39 -26.13 -16.30 14.62
C ASP A 39 -24.95 -15.45 14.15
N GLN A 40 -23.84 -15.43 14.89
CA GLN A 40 -22.62 -14.72 14.52
C GLN A 40 -22.04 -15.26 13.22
N VAL A 41 -21.94 -16.58 13.06
CA VAL A 41 -21.38 -17.20 11.85
C VAL A 41 -22.32 -17.00 10.67
N VAL A 42 -23.65 -17.13 10.86
CA VAL A 42 -24.66 -16.84 9.83
C VAL A 42 -24.49 -15.40 9.32
N LYS A 43 -24.46 -14.41 10.22
CA LYS A 43 -24.26 -13.00 9.86
C LYS A 43 -22.98 -12.79 9.04
N GLN A 44 -21.90 -13.44 9.43
CA GLN A 44 -20.63 -13.35 8.72
C GLN A 44 -20.68 -13.93 7.31
N VAL A 45 -21.29 -15.12 7.13
CA VAL A 45 -21.44 -15.79 5.83
C VAL A 45 -22.36 -14.98 4.90
N VAL A 46 -23.47 -14.45 5.43
CA VAL A 46 -24.40 -13.61 4.68
C VAL A 46 -23.76 -12.27 4.28
N ALA A 47 -23.03 -11.61 5.19
CA ALA A 47 -22.33 -10.37 4.90
C ALA A 47 -21.24 -10.53 3.82
N GLN A 48 -20.67 -11.74 3.66
CA GLN A 48 -19.72 -12.07 2.59
C GLN A 48 -20.39 -12.44 1.27
N GLY A 49 -21.73 -12.41 1.18
CA GLY A 49 -22.49 -12.78 -0.02
C GLY A 49 -22.40 -14.26 -0.40
N LYS A 50 -21.92 -15.13 0.53
CA LYS A 50 -21.69 -16.56 0.23
C LYS A 50 -22.96 -17.42 0.34
N ALA A 51 -23.95 -16.97 1.11
CA ALA A 51 -25.24 -17.65 1.25
C ALA A 51 -26.29 -16.68 1.81
N THR A 52 -27.56 -17.08 1.75
CA THR A 52 -28.69 -16.42 2.42
C THR A 52 -28.99 -17.13 3.74
N ASP A 53 -29.48 -16.39 4.74
CA ASP A 53 -29.92 -16.99 6.00
C ASP A 53 -31.10 -17.93 5.74
N SER A 54 -30.93 -19.20 6.10
CA SER A 54 -31.93 -20.25 5.92
C SER A 54 -31.79 -21.30 7.01
N PRO A 55 -32.88 -22.07 7.29
CA PRO A 55 -32.83 -23.17 8.24
C PRO A 55 -31.72 -24.20 7.91
N GLN A 56 -31.49 -24.47 6.63
CA GLN A 56 -30.45 -25.38 6.13
C GLN A 56 -29.05 -24.87 6.43
N LEU A 57 -28.78 -23.56 6.18
CA LEU A 57 -27.50 -22.94 6.52
C LEU A 57 -27.25 -22.97 8.02
N ARG A 58 -28.26 -22.63 8.84
CA ARG A 58 -28.17 -22.65 10.29
C ARG A 58 -27.85 -24.03 10.84
N GLU A 59 -28.50 -25.09 10.32
CA GLU A 59 -28.25 -26.47 10.72
C GLU A 59 -26.86 -26.96 10.26
N ALA A 60 -26.40 -26.54 9.08
CA ALA A 60 -25.04 -26.83 8.61
C ALA A 60 -23.98 -26.17 9.51
N ILE A 61 -24.14 -24.90 9.86
CA ILE A 61 -23.26 -24.16 10.77
C ILE A 61 -23.25 -24.81 12.16
N LYS A 62 -24.42 -25.19 12.69
CA LYS A 62 -24.52 -25.89 13.96
C LYS A 62 -23.72 -27.19 13.96
N ARG A 63 -23.84 -28.02 12.91
CA ARG A 63 -23.07 -29.25 12.76
C ARG A 63 -21.58 -28.98 12.69
N ASP A 64 -21.14 -27.95 11.95
CA ASP A 64 -19.73 -27.56 11.90
C ASP A 64 -19.20 -27.14 13.27
N LEU A 65 -19.96 -26.33 14.02
CA LEU A 65 -19.57 -25.89 15.36
C LEU A 65 -19.47 -27.07 16.35
N ILE A 66 -20.37 -28.06 16.25
CA ILE A 66 -20.30 -29.30 17.05
C ILE A 66 -19.03 -30.08 16.68
N GLY A 67 -18.77 -30.28 15.39
CA GLY A 67 -17.56 -30.99 14.92
C GLY A 67 -16.26 -30.32 15.38
N ARG A 68 -16.19 -28.99 15.28
CA ARG A 68 -15.06 -28.21 15.79
C ARG A 68 -14.85 -28.36 17.29
N GLU A 69 -15.94 -28.34 18.08
CA GLU A 69 -15.86 -28.50 19.53
C GLU A 69 -15.34 -29.90 19.89
N VAL A 70 -15.81 -30.96 19.20
CA VAL A 70 -15.29 -32.34 19.40
C VAL A 70 -13.79 -32.40 19.13
N LEU A 71 -13.32 -31.83 18.01
CA LEU A 71 -11.90 -31.81 17.65
C LEU A 71 -11.05 -31.01 18.64
N ILE A 72 -11.54 -29.86 19.11
CA ILE A 72 -10.83 -29.07 20.11
C ILE A 72 -10.70 -29.80 21.42
N GLN A 73 -11.75 -30.45 21.90
CA GLN A 73 -11.70 -31.26 23.14
C GLN A 73 -10.74 -32.43 23.02
N GLU A 74 -10.64 -33.06 21.85
CA GLU A 74 -9.68 -34.13 21.63
C GLU A 74 -8.24 -33.60 21.57
N ALA A 75 -8.03 -32.44 20.90
CA ALA A 75 -6.74 -31.77 20.87
C ALA A 75 -6.28 -31.37 22.28
N ASP A 76 -7.21 -30.86 23.11
CA ASP A 76 -6.91 -30.51 24.51
C ASP A 76 -6.48 -31.73 25.32
N LYS A 77 -7.18 -32.87 25.17
CA LYS A 77 -6.80 -34.13 25.83
C LYS A 77 -5.40 -34.60 25.42
N GLN A 78 -5.04 -34.39 24.15
CA GLN A 78 -3.71 -34.73 23.62
C GLN A 78 -2.64 -33.70 23.94
N GLY A 79 -2.99 -32.58 24.62
CA GLY A 79 -2.07 -31.51 24.96
C GLY A 79 -1.53 -30.73 23.76
N ILE A 80 -2.22 -30.76 22.60
CA ILE A 80 -1.77 -30.10 21.36
C ILE A 80 -1.55 -28.62 21.59
N GLY A 81 -2.51 -27.93 22.24
CA GLY A 81 -2.45 -26.50 22.51
C GLY A 81 -1.32 -26.07 23.44
N THR A 82 -0.70 -27.01 24.17
CA THR A 82 0.39 -26.72 25.10
C THR A 82 1.77 -26.91 24.47
N ARG A 83 1.86 -27.47 23.28
CA ARG A 83 3.12 -27.70 22.57
C ARG A 83 3.79 -26.36 22.25
N PRO A 84 5.13 -26.23 22.41
CA PRO A 84 5.85 -24.99 22.22
C PRO A 84 5.60 -24.35 20.84
N GLU A 85 5.62 -25.16 19.77
CA GLU A 85 5.39 -24.70 18.41
C GLU A 85 3.97 -24.15 18.19
N VAL A 86 2.95 -24.79 18.82
CA VAL A 86 1.56 -24.33 18.73
C VAL A 86 1.36 -23.05 19.52
N LYS A 87 1.94 -22.95 20.73
CA LYS A 87 1.91 -21.71 21.52
C LYS A 87 2.54 -20.55 20.77
N ASN A 88 3.70 -20.77 20.14
CA ASN A 88 4.37 -19.74 19.34
C ASN A 88 3.49 -19.29 18.16
N GLN A 89 2.85 -20.22 17.47
CA GLN A 89 1.92 -19.87 16.36
C GLN A 89 0.71 -19.08 16.85
N ILE A 90 0.12 -19.46 17.99
CA ILE A 90 -1.01 -18.74 18.60
C ILE A 90 -0.58 -17.32 18.99
N GLU A 91 0.58 -17.16 19.63
CA GLU A 91 1.06 -15.84 20.05
C GLU A 91 1.38 -14.95 18.84
N ASN A 92 2.03 -15.47 17.81
CA ASN A 92 2.28 -14.75 16.57
C ASN A 92 0.97 -14.31 15.88
N ALA A 93 -0.01 -15.22 15.82
CA ALA A 93 -1.33 -14.92 15.26
C ALA A 93 -2.04 -13.83 16.10
N ARG A 94 -2.00 -13.94 17.42
CA ARG A 94 -2.56 -12.94 18.34
C ARG A 94 -1.94 -11.57 18.12
N GLN A 95 -0.60 -11.48 18.07
CA GLN A 95 0.12 -10.23 17.81
C GLN A 95 -0.28 -9.63 16.46
N SER A 96 -0.33 -10.44 15.40
CA SER A 96 -0.72 -10.01 14.07
C SER A 96 -2.15 -9.44 14.05
N ILE A 97 -3.10 -10.10 14.71
CA ILE A 97 -4.49 -9.64 14.79
C ILE A 97 -4.57 -8.29 15.50
N ILE A 98 -3.88 -8.14 16.64
CA ILE A 98 -3.90 -6.89 17.42
C ILE A 98 -3.25 -5.75 16.63
N ILE A 99 -2.09 -6.00 16.00
CA ILE A 99 -1.39 -4.99 15.18
C ILE A 99 -2.26 -4.57 14.00
N ASN A 100 -2.84 -5.52 13.27
CA ASN A 100 -3.69 -5.21 12.12
C ASN A 100 -4.95 -4.43 12.54
N ALA A 101 -5.58 -4.77 13.66
CA ALA A 101 -6.71 -4.01 14.19
C ALA A 101 -6.32 -2.57 14.55
N MET A 102 -5.18 -2.38 15.21
CA MET A 102 -4.65 -1.04 15.53
C MET A 102 -4.36 -0.23 14.27
N LEU A 103 -3.73 -0.83 13.26
CA LEU A 103 -3.44 -0.15 11.99
C LEU A 103 -4.72 0.20 11.22
N ALA A 104 -5.72 -0.68 11.24
CA ALA A 104 -7.05 -0.41 10.64
C ALA A 104 -7.75 0.77 11.34
N ASP A 105 -7.71 0.82 12.66
CA ASP A 105 -8.24 1.94 13.44
C ASP A 105 -7.50 3.25 13.15
N TYR A 106 -6.17 3.19 12.99
CA TYR A 106 -5.38 4.35 12.60
C TYR A 106 -5.81 4.89 11.24
N ILE A 107 -5.93 4.03 10.22
CA ILE A 107 -6.39 4.41 8.88
C ILE A 107 -7.77 5.05 8.92
N LYS A 108 -8.70 4.44 9.69
CA LYS A 108 -10.06 4.96 9.84
C LYS A 108 -10.10 6.37 10.45
N LYS A 109 -9.19 6.66 11.39
CA LYS A 109 -9.06 7.97 12.03
C LYS A 109 -8.30 9.00 11.20
N HIS A 110 -7.42 8.53 10.27
CA HIS A 110 -6.56 9.35 9.44
C HIS A 110 -6.72 8.95 7.95
N PRO A 111 -7.94 9.06 7.38
CA PRO A 111 -8.17 8.67 6.00
C PRO A 111 -7.31 9.51 5.04
N VAL A 112 -7.01 8.96 3.90
CA VAL A 112 -6.44 9.73 2.79
C VAL A 112 -7.57 10.57 2.19
N THR A 113 -7.34 11.87 2.10
CA THR A 113 -8.32 12.83 1.57
C THR A 113 -8.12 13.07 0.08
N ASP A 114 -9.18 13.50 -0.62
CA ASP A 114 -9.08 13.91 -2.03
C ASP A 114 -8.11 15.08 -2.23
N ALA A 115 -7.98 15.96 -1.25
CA ALA A 115 -7.01 17.04 -1.29
C ALA A 115 -5.56 16.55 -1.26
N GLU A 116 -5.25 15.53 -0.44
CA GLU A 116 -3.91 14.91 -0.41
C GLU A 116 -3.61 14.18 -1.73
N ILE A 117 -4.58 13.45 -2.27
CA ILE A 117 -4.46 12.76 -3.56
C ILE A 117 -4.17 13.77 -4.66
N LYS A 118 -4.95 14.85 -4.72
CA LYS A 118 -4.76 15.91 -5.71
C LYS A 118 -3.38 16.57 -5.56
N ALA A 119 -2.95 16.88 -4.35
CA ALA A 119 -1.65 17.49 -4.10
C ALA A 119 -0.49 16.59 -4.54
N GLU A 120 -0.58 15.27 -4.31
CA GLU A 120 0.43 14.31 -4.76
C GLU A 120 0.44 14.19 -6.29
N TYR A 121 -0.72 14.14 -6.91
CA TYR A 121 -0.85 14.14 -8.37
C TYR A 121 -0.30 15.42 -9.01
N ASP A 122 -0.58 16.57 -8.42
CA ASP A 122 -0.06 17.87 -8.92
C ASP A 122 1.48 17.94 -8.80
N LYS A 123 2.06 17.36 -7.73
CA LYS A 123 3.52 17.20 -7.62
C LYS A 123 4.07 16.30 -8.72
N PHE A 124 3.43 15.17 -8.97
CA PHE A 124 3.82 14.27 -10.04
C PHE A 124 3.78 14.97 -11.40
N LYS A 125 2.70 15.71 -11.71
CA LYS A 125 2.61 16.52 -12.93
C LYS A 125 3.74 17.54 -13.05
N ALA A 126 4.02 18.26 -11.96
CA ALA A 126 5.10 19.24 -11.94
C ALA A 126 6.49 18.61 -12.18
N GLN A 127 6.70 17.39 -11.67
CA GLN A 127 7.94 16.64 -11.90
C GLN A 127 8.06 16.14 -13.33
N VAL A 128 7.00 15.58 -13.89
CA VAL A 128 6.99 15.10 -15.29
C VAL A 128 7.17 16.25 -16.27
N GLY A 129 6.55 17.40 -15.96
CA GLY A 129 6.49 18.56 -16.86
C GLY A 129 5.51 18.37 -18.00
N ASP A 130 5.40 19.40 -18.87
CA ASP A 130 4.43 19.42 -19.96
C ASP A 130 4.90 18.70 -21.24
N LYS A 131 6.20 18.35 -21.30
CA LYS A 131 6.85 17.78 -22.49
C LYS A 131 7.70 16.58 -22.18
N GLU A 132 7.68 15.62 -23.09
CA GLU A 132 8.70 14.58 -23.22
C GLU A 132 9.65 14.95 -24.35
N TYR A 133 10.90 14.54 -24.19
CA TYR A 133 12.00 14.82 -25.09
C TYR A 133 12.56 13.49 -25.62
N HIS A 134 12.73 13.39 -26.92
CA HIS A 134 13.47 12.32 -27.56
C HIS A 134 14.87 12.83 -27.82
N ALA A 135 15.83 12.31 -27.08
CA ALA A 135 17.21 12.76 -27.14
C ALA A 135 18.17 11.60 -27.44
N ARG A 136 19.31 11.94 -27.99
CA ARG A 136 20.49 11.08 -28.08
C ARG A 136 21.61 11.67 -27.27
N HIS A 137 22.49 10.83 -26.73
CA HIS A 137 23.70 11.32 -26.09
C HIS A 137 24.92 10.46 -26.38
N ILE A 138 26.09 11.05 -26.15
CA ILE A 138 27.38 10.38 -26.12
C ILE A 138 28.07 10.79 -24.83
N LEU A 139 28.39 9.82 -23.99
CA LEU A 139 29.09 9.99 -22.72
C LEU A 139 30.54 9.63 -22.88
N VAL A 140 31.45 10.51 -22.47
CA VAL A 140 32.88 10.30 -22.46
C VAL A 140 33.54 10.73 -21.15
N GLY A 141 34.81 10.35 -20.93
CA GLY A 141 35.48 10.59 -19.66
C GLY A 141 36.05 11.99 -19.50
N THR A 142 36.41 12.63 -20.61
CA THR A 142 37.14 13.92 -20.58
C THR A 142 36.40 14.96 -21.41
N GLU A 143 36.63 16.22 -21.05
CA GLU A 143 36.09 17.37 -21.78
C GLU A 143 36.60 17.44 -23.20
N ASP A 144 37.89 17.12 -23.39
CA ASP A 144 38.57 17.17 -24.71
C ASP A 144 37.99 16.11 -25.67
N GLU A 145 37.68 14.89 -25.17
CA GLU A 145 36.99 13.88 -25.95
C GLU A 145 35.61 14.39 -26.43
N ALA A 146 34.86 15.03 -25.55
CA ALA A 146 33.55 15.57 -25.89
C ALA A 146 33.64 16.73 -26.88
N LYS A 147 34.63 17.66 -26.74
CA LYS A 147 34.93 18.71 -27.72
C LYS A 147 35.26 18.16 -29.10
N ALA A 148 36.07 17.09 -29.13
CA ALA A 148 36.45 16.43 -30.38
C ALA A 148 35.23 15.81 -31.08
N ILE A 149 34.29 15.22 -30.31
CA ILE A 149 33.03 14.68 -30.84
C ILE A 149 32.16 15.81 -31.40
N ILE A 150 31.99 16.90 -30.67
CA ILE A 150 31.23 18.07 -31.14
C ILE A 150 31.84 18.60 -32.47
N SER A 151 33.15 18.70 -32.56
CA SER A 151 33.83 19.14 -33.78
C SER A 151 33.57 18.22 -34.97
N LYS A 152 33.63 16.89 -34.77
CA LYS A 152 33.29 15.90 -35.80
C LYS A 152 31.85 15.99 -36.25
N LEU A 153 30.93 16.18 -35.34
CA LEU A 153 29.50 16.35 -35.63
C LEU A 153 29.26 17.63 -36.43
N LYS A 154 29.91 18.73 -36.10
CA LYS A 154 29.87 19.98 -36.88
C LYS A 154 30.46 19.80 -38.28
N GLY A 155 31.43 18.89 -38.43
CA GLY A 155 32.00 18.48 -39.71
C GLY A 155 31.17 17.47 -40.53
N GLY A 156 29.96 17.14 -40.07
CA GLY A 156 29.03 16.28 -40.81
C GLY A 156 29.13 14.78 -40.46
N ALA A 157 29.89 14.39 -39.44
CA ALA A 157 29.90 13.00 -38.99
C ALA A 157 28.50 12.61 -38.43
N LYS A 158 28.12 11.34 -38.61
CA LYS A 158 26.84 10.83 -38.08
C LYS A 158 26.93 10.62 -36.58
N PHE A 159 25.91 11.06 -35.87
CA PHE A 159 25.82 10.92 -34.41
C PHE A 159 25.89 9.47 -33.98
N GLU A 160 25.19 8.59 -34.68
CA GLU A 160 25.08 7.14 -34.39
C GLU A 160 26.45 6.43 -34.50
N ASP A 161 27.31 6.87 -35.44
CA ASP A 161 28.64 6.30 -35.57
C ASP A 161 29.57 6.73 -34.43
N LEU A 162 29.44 7.98 -33.98
CA LEU A 162 30.21 8.47 -32.84
C LEU A 162 29.70 7.94 -31.51
N ALA A 163 28.41 7.63 -31.42
CA ALA A 163 27.80 7.05 -30.22
C ALA A 163 28.36 5.67 -29.85
N LYS A 164 28.93 4.92 -30.81
CA LYS A 164 29.56 3.62 -30.56
C LYS A 164 30.72 3.69 -29.59
N GLN A 165 31.36 4.86 -29.43
CA GLN A 165 32.43 5.11 -28.46
C GLN A 165 31.95 5.64 -27.11
N SER A 166 30.64 5.76 -26.95
CA SER A 166 30.03 6.23 -25.69
C SER A 166 30.34 5.26 -24.55
N LYS A 167 30.63 5.82 -23.37
CA LYS A 167 30.78 5.07 -22.11
C LYS A 167 29.44 4.71 -21.46
N ASP A 168 28.30 5.04 -22.09
CA ASP A 168 27.00 4.58 -21.71
C ASP A 168 26.61 3.32 -22.50
N PRO A 169 26.73 2.12 -21.89
CA PRO A 169 26.44 0.87 -22.60
C PRO A 169 24.96 0.71 -22.93
N GLY A 170 24.07 1.44 -22.24
CA GLY A 170 22.63 1.34 -22.43
C GLY A 170 22.18 1.92 -23.76
N SER A 171 22.82 3.00 -24.23
CA SER A 171 22.44 3.69 -25.46
C SER A 171 23.47 3.60 -26.58
N ALA A 172 24.73 3.30 -26.29
CA ALA A 172 25.82 3.30 -27.28
C ALA A 172 25.52 2.46 -28.54
N GLN A 173 25.01 1.24 -28.36
CA GLN A 173 24.68 0.32 -29.46
C GLN A 173 23.45 0.74 -30.27
N ASN A 174 22.61 1.59 -29.69
CA ASN A 174 21.41 2.15 -30.31
C ASN A 174 21.66 3.57 -30.84
N GLY A 175 22.92 3.94 -31.16
CA GLY A 175 23.25 5.25 -31.68
C GLY A 175 23.06 6.38 -30.67
N GLY A 176 23.19 6.08 -29.37
CA GLY A 176 23.03 7.02 -28.26
C GLY A 176 21.59 7.34 -27.90
N ASP A 177 20.60 6.62 -28.43
CA ASP A 177 19.17 6.89 -28.26
C ASP A 177 18.73 6.65 -26.81
N LEU A 178 18.03 7.63 -26.23
CA LEU A 178 17.49 7.60 -24.86
C LEU A 178 15.97 7.44 -24.83
N ASP A 179 15.35 7.26 -26.01
CA ASP A 179 13.90 7.20 -26.19
C ASP A 179 13.18 8.46 -25.66
N TRP A 180 11.85 8.42 -25.59
CA TRP A 180 11.04 9.50 -25.07
C TRP A 180 11.07 9.51 -23.55
N ALA A 181 11.52 10.61 -22.96
CA ALA A 181 11.61 10.75 -21.52
C ALA A 181 11.26 12.16 -21.05
N SER A 182 10.74 12.23 -19.80
CA SER A 182 10.60 13.50 -19.10
C SER A 182 11.97 14.04 -18.69
N PRO A 183 12.17 15.37 -18.62
CA PRO A 183 13.37 15.97 -18.06
C PRO A 183 13.73 15.47 -16.66
N ALA A 184 12.73 15.11 -15.86
CA ALA A 184 12.92 14.57 -14.51
C ALA A 184 13.65 13.21 -14.44
N ASN A 185 13.77 12.51 -15.56
CA ASN A 185 14.48 11.22 -15.63
C ASN A 185 16.00 11.40 -15.72
N PHE A 186 16.49 12.63 -15.88
CA PHE A 186 17.89 12.93 -16.05
C PHE A 186 18.43 13.78 -14.90
N VAL A 187 19.74 13.77 -14.71
CA VAL A 187 20.39 14.68 -13.76
C VAL A 187 20.21 16.15 -14.19
N PRO A 188 20.17 17.09 -13.25
CA PRO A 188 19.80 18.49 -13.53
C PRO A 188 20.60 19.15 -14.66
N GLU A 189 21.90 18.89 -14.72
CA GLU A 189 22.79 19.48 -15.73
C GLU A 189 22.46 18.97 -17.13
N PHE A 190 22.19 17.67 -17.26
CA PHE A 190 21.78 17.05 -18.53
C PHE A 190 20.41 17.56 -18.96
N SER A 191 19.46 17.52 -18.05
CA SER A 191 18.09 17.99 -18.27
C SER A 191 18.04 19.46 -18.73
N LYS A 192 18.79 20.33 -18.05
CA LYS A 192 18.89 21.75 -18.41
C LYS A 192 19.45 21.94 -19.81
N ALA A 193 20.50 21.23 -20.16
CA ALA A 193 21.10 21.31 -21.49
C ALA A 193 20.13 20.78 -22.57
N MET A 194 19.54 19.60 -22.35
CA MET A 194 18.58 18.99 -23.28
C MET A 194 17.38 19.89 -23.56
N THR A 195 16.79 20.46 -22.50
CA THR A 195 15.59 21.32 -22.64
C THR A 195 15.86 22.67 -23.27
N SER A 196 17.12 23.11 -23.34
CA SER A 196 17.52 24.35 -24.03
C SER A 196 17.74 24.18 -25.52
N LEU A 197 17.82 22.92 -26.03
CA LEU A 197 18.01 22.64 -27.44
C LEU A 197 16.70 22.73 -28.23
N ASN A 198 16.82 23.17 -29.48
CA ASN A 198 15.75 23.01 -30.46
C ASN A 198 15.88 21.66 -31.18
N LYS A 199 14.78 21.18 -31.75
CA LYS A 199 14.74 19.95 -32.55
C LYS A 199 15.89 19.91 -33.57
N GLY A 200 16.64 18.82 -33.57
CA GLY A 200 17.80 18.58 -34.44
C GLY A 200 19.10 19.20 -33.96
N GLN A 201 19.10 20.04 -32.93
CA GLN A 201 20.32 20.66 -32.40
C GLN A 201 21.14 19.71 -31.52
N ILE A 202 22.44 19.95 -31.51
CA ILE A 202 23.40 19.34 -30.58
C ILE A 202 23.91 20.39 -29.59
N THR A 203 24.38 19.94 -28.41
CA THR A 203 25.07 20.84 -27.47
C THR A 203 26.34 21.39 -28.09
N GLU A 204 26.52 22.70 -27.99
CA GLU A 204 27.73 23.36 -28.57
C GLU A 204 28.96 23.20 -27.69
N THR A 205 28.76 22.91 -26.41
CA THR A 205 29.78 22.67 -25.40
C THR A 205 29.51 21.38 -24.66
N PRO A 206 30.54 20.70 -24.14
CA PRO A 206 30.38 19.51 -23.31
C PRO A 206 29.54 19.78 -22.07
N VAL A 207 28.56 18.89 -21.76
CA VAL A 207 27.75 18.96 -20.55
C VAL A 207 28.36 18.09 -19.47
N LYS A 208 28.89 18.71 -18.42
CA LYS A 208 29.50 17.98 -17.29
C LYS A 208 28.45 17.49 -16.33
N THR A 209 28.52 16.21 -15.96
CA THR A 209 27.72 15.58 -14.88
C THR A 209 28.65 14.75 -13.99
N GLN A 210 28.11 14.12 -12.98
CA GLN A 210 28.83 13.15 -12.14
C GLN A 210 29.32 11.90 -12.90
N PHE A 211 28.75 11.59 -14.06
CA PHE A 211 29.11 10.44 -14.88
C PHE A 211 30.22 10.73 -15.90
N GLY A 212 30.49 11.99 -16.17
CA GLY A 212 31.47 12.42 -17.18
C GLY A 212 30.93 13.62 -17.99
N TYR A 213 31.33 13.64 -19.26
CA TYR A 213 30.95 14.70 -20.20
C TYR A 213 30.07 14.15 -21.30
N HIS A 214 28.93 14.83 -21.49
CA HIS A 214 27.92 14.45 -22.46
C HIS A 214 27.93 15.38 -23.65
N VAL A 215 27.70 14.82 -24.83
CA VAL A 215 27.25 15.53 -26.03
C VAL A 215 25.81 15.09 -26.26
N ILE A 216 24.87 16.04 -26.32
CA ILE A 216 23.44 15.75 -26.38
C ILE A 216 22.89 16.27 -27.70
N LYS A 217 22.03 15.48 -28.35
CA LYS A 217 21.25 15.88 -29.51
C LYS A 217 19.77 15.76 -29.17
N LEU A 218 18.98 16.79 -29.44
CA LEU A 218 17.54 16.73 -29.33
C LEU A 218 16.94 16.26 -30.66
N GLU A 219 16.32 15.10 -30.69
CA GLU A 219 15.66 14.59 -31.90
C GLU A 219 14.27 15.17 -32.07
N ASP A 220 13.44 15.17 -31.01
CA ASP A 220 12.10 15.72 -31.04
C ASP A 220 11.55 16.02 -29.65
N THR A 221 10.41 16.70 -29.60
CA THR A 221 9.61 16.94 -28.40
C THR A 221 8.15 16.62 -28.65
N ARG A 222 7.45 16.13 -27.63
CA ARG A 222 6.00 15.91 -27.67
C ARG A 222 5.36 16.33 -26.34
N ALA A 223 4.05 16.51 -26.33
CA ALA A 223 3.32 16.69 -25.08
C ALA A 223 3.47 15.45 -24.18
N ALA A 224 3.72 15.67 -22.90
CA ALA A 224 3.83 14.58 -21.94
C ALA A 224 2.49 13.82 -21.81
N LYS A 225 2.55 12.51 -21.81
CA LYS A 225 1.39 11.66 -21.59
C LYS A 225 1.20 11.44 -20.09
N ILE A 226 0.48 12.35 -19.45
CA ILE A 226 0.16 12.24 -18.03
C ILE A 226 -1.24 11.62 -17.93
N PRO A 227 -1.40 10.45 -17.26
CA PRO A 227 -2.71 9.84 -17.07
C PRO A 227 -3.62 10.78 -16.27
N ALA A 228 -4.93 10.75 -16.51
CA ALA A 228 -5.88 11.57 -15.78
C ALA A 228 -5.89 11.19 -14.29
N LEU A 229 -6.18 12.15 -13.40
CA LEU A 229 -6.24 11.91 -11.96
C LEU A 229 -7.17 10.75 -11.61
N GLU A 230 -8.32 10.67 -12.25
CA GLU A 230 -9.32 9.63 -12.01
C GLU A 230 -8.81 8.20 -12.31
N GLU A 231 -7.91 8.08 -13.29
CA GLU A 231 -7.30 6.79 -13.68
C GLU A 231 -6.30 6.30 -12.62
N VAL A 232 -5.57 7.22 -12.00
CA VAL A 232 -4.50 6.90 -11.03
C VAL A 232 -4.90 7.12 -9.58
N LYS A 233 -6.08 7.70 -9.32
CA LYS A 233 -6.58 8.02 -7.98
C LYS A 233 -6.51 6.86 -6.99
N PRO A 234 -6.94 5.62 -7.32
CA PRO A 234 -6.84 4.49 -6.40
C PRO A 234 -5.39 4.18 -6.03
N GLN A 235 -4.49 4.22 -7.01
CA GLN A 235 -3.07 3.92 -6.80
C GLN A 235 -2.38 4.99 -5.96
N VAL A 236 -2.66 6.27 -6.21
CA VAL A 236 -2.14 7.39 -5.41
C VAL A 236 -2.66 7.32 -3.98
N ALA A 237 -3.95 7.00 -3.79
CA ALA A 237 -4.55 6.83 -2.47
C ALA A 237 -3.88 5.69 -1.68
N GLU A 238 -3.65 4.55 -2.31
CA GLU A 238 -2.96 3.42 -1.68
C GLU A 238 -1.52 3.79 -1.27
N GLN A 239 -0.77 4.44 -2.16
CA GLN A 239 0.59 4.90 -1.86
C GLN A 239 0.63 5.88 -0.68
N LEU A 240 -0.29 6.84 -0.63
CA LEU A 240 -0.41 7.79 0.47
C LEU A 240 -0.78 7.08 1.78
N GLN A 241 -1.67 6.09 1.73
CA GLN A 241 -2.03 5.28 2.89
C GLN A 241 -0.82 4.51 3.44
N GLN A 242 -0.05 3.86 2.57
CA GLN A 242 1.17 3.16 2.96
C GLN A 242 2.20 4.13 3.59
N ARG A 243 2.34 5.33 3.03
CA ARG A 243 3.22 6.38 3.58
C ARG A 243 2.76 6.83 4.97
N LYS A 244 1.44 7.03 5.19
CA LYS A 244 0.88 7.35 6.51
C LYS A 244 1.15 6.24 7.53
N LEU A 245 0.98 4.97 7.14
CA LEU A 245 1.28 3.83 8.02
C LEU A 245 2.77 3.72 8.36
N ALA A 246 3.65 3.95 7.38
CA ALA A 246 5.09 3.96 7.62
C ALA A 246 5.49 5.08 8.59
N ALA A 247 4.97 6.29 8.40
CA ALA A 247 5.21 7.42 9.30
C ALA A 247 4.69 7.15 10.72
N PHE A 248 3.52 6.54 10.85
CA PHE A 248 2.96 6.16 12.16
C PHE A 248 3.85 5.13 12.88
N ARG A 249 4.33 4.11 12.15
CA ARG A 249 5.27 3.13 12.74
C ARG A 249 6.57 3.79 13.20
N GLU A 250 7.12 4.69 12.40
CA GLU A 250 8.34 5.43 12.74
C GLU A 250 8.13 6.32 13.98
N GLU A 251 6.98 6.99 14.07
CA GLU A 251 6.63 7.79 15.25
C GLU A 251 6.58 6.93 16.53
N LEU A 252 5.95 5.74 16.44
CA LEU A 252 5.90 4.81 17.57
C LEU A 252 7.29 4.32 17.97
N MET A 253 8.14 4.00 16.98
CA MET A 253 9.53 3.60 17.24
C MET A 253 10.34 4.69 17.94
N LYS A 254 10.19 5.96 17.52
CA LYS A 254 10.86 7.10 18.15
C LYS A 254 10.42 7.34 19.61
N LYS A 255 9.17 7.01 19.93
CA LYS A 255 8.62 7.13 21.29
C LYS A 255 8.97 5.94 22.22
N ALA A 256 9.38 4.83 21.63
CA ALA A 256 9.71 3.62 22.38
C ALA A 256 11.05 3.76 23.10
N LYS A 257 11.11 3.29 24.34
CA LYS A 257 12.38 3.11 25.06
C LYS A 257 12.98 1.77 24.64
N ILE A 258 13.94 1.82 23.75
CA ILE A 258 14.66 0.63 23.26
C ILE A 258 15.99 0.56 24.01
N GLN A 259 16.23 -0.55 24.71
CA GLN A 259 17.48 -0.81 25.46
C GLN A 259 18.23 -1.95 24.77
#